data_34e4e6869ed2e3c82ad9bb8ccb70c385
#
_entry.id   34e4e6869ed2e3c82ad9bb8ccb70c385
#
_cell.length_a   1.000
_cell.length_b   1.000
_cell.length_c   1.000
_cell.angle_alpha   90.00
_cell.angle_beta   90.00
_cell.angle_gamma   90.00
#
_symmetry.space_group_name_H-M   'P 1'
#
loop_
_entity.id
_entity.type
_entity.pdbx_description
1 polymer ?
#
loop_
_entity_poly.entity_id
_entity_poly.type
_entity_poly.pdbx_seq_one_letter_code
_entity_poly.pdbx_strand_id
1 'polypeptide(L)'
;MDWSNQYTEFGKLGWTSFQIGASVGGTFQLGKIPVQYAVSVVNGNGKNQINDNDNGKQYSTRLVVGLAPEYNVNLGLNGGLGKVFSQKVYAVGVDITGAVKIDSHWNMDMQIEAKQGTNHILYNSLTSTIRTTDPNDYLIRGIYFLPSLRYEINHHHLNALEFSCRYEYLDSNFRLNSNPRQTLTPMLGFEFLKNYGARFQLGMQMDYYKKQIENTNQYNNNLFIFQIQSRF
;
A
#
# COMPACT_ATOMS: atom_id res chain seq x y z
N MET A 1 4.78 8.11 5.11
CA MET A 1 3.68 8.86 4.47
C MET A 1 2.90 7.90 3.58
N ASP A 2 1.69 7.55 3.97
CA ASP A 2 0.86 6.62 3.21
C ASP A 2 0.04 7.33 2.14
N TRP A 3 0.71 7.78 1.10
CA TRP A 3 0.07 8.32 -0.10
C TRP A 3 0.05 7.32 -1.24
N SER A 4 0.04 6.03 -0.93
CA SER A 4 -0.06 5.02 -1.96
C SER A 4 -1.50 4.97 -2.47
N ASN A 5 -1.75 5.48 -3.67
CA ASN A 5 -2.99 5.25 -4.39
C ASN A 5 -3.34 3.77 -4.45
N GLN A 6 -2.33 2.95 -4.56
CA GLN A 6 -2.40 1.50 -4.54
C GLN A 6 -3.02 0.95 -3.26
N TYR A 7 -2.71 1.53 -2.10
CA TYR A 7 -3.26 1.10 -0.82
C TYR A 7 -4.77 1.35 -0.76
N THR A 8 -5.17 2.56 -1.13
CA THR A 8 -6.58 2.96 -1.16
C THR A 8 -7.37 2.19 -2.21
N GLU A 9 -6.82 2.01 -3.40
CA GLU A 9 -7.48 1.29 -4.49
C GLU A 9 -7.63 -0.20 -4.20
N PHE A 10 -6.57 -0.85 -3.68
CA PHE A 10 -6.61 -2.27 -3.32
C PHE A 10 -7.67 -2.53 -2.23
N GLY A 11 -7.78 -1.64 -1.25
CA GLY A 11 -8.82 -1.69 -0.23
C GLY A 11 -10.23 -1.47 -0.79
N LYS A 12 -10.41 -0.56 -1.74
CA LYS A 12 -11.69 -0.34 -2.42
C LYS A 12 -12.16 -1.55 -3.23
N LEU A 13 -11.25 -2.44 -3.62
CA LEU A 13 -11.52 -3.60 -4.44
C LEU A 13 -11.78 -4.89 -3.61
N GLY A 14 -11.90 -4.75 -2.30
CA GLY A 14 -12.38 -5.79 -1.41
C GLY A 14 -11.47 -6.14 -0.23
N TRP A 15 -10.18 -5.78 -0.27
CA TRP A 15 -9.20 -6.06 0.79
C TRP A 15 -9.02 -4.84 1.70
N THR A 16 -10.13 -4.39 2.28
CA THR A 16 -10.16 -3.17 3.08
C THR A 16 -9.63 -3.39 4.49
N SER A 17 -8.94 -2.40 5.00
CA SER A 17 -8.65 -2.24 6.44
C SER A 17 -9.90 -1.78 7.20
N PHE A 18 -9.85 -1.76 8.53
CA PHE A 18 -10.93 -1.30 9.40
C PHE A 18 -12.20 -2.15 9.34
N GLN A 19 -12.05 -3.45 9.36
CA GLN A 19 -13.13 -4.41 9.50
C GLN A 19 -13.26 -4.86 10.97
N ILE A 20 -14.45 -5.31 11.35
CA ILE A 20 -14.70 -5.85 12.69
C ILE A 20 -14.20 -7.28 12.76
N GLY A 21 -13.42 -7.58 13.79
CA GLY A 21 -12.85 -8.89 13.99
C GLY A 21 -11.87 -8.93 15.15
N ALA A 22 -11.04 -9.94 15.17
CA ALA A 22 -9.99 -10.14 16.16
C ALA A 22 -8.64 -10.30 15.46
N SER A 23 -7.59 -9.83 16.12
CA SER A 23 -6.22 -10.02 15.67
C SER A 23 -5.31 -10.42 16.82
N VAL A 24 -4.29 -11.19 16.51
CA VAL A 24 -3.20 -11.54 17.40
C VAL A 24 -1.89 -11.29 16.67
N GLY A 25 -0.92 -10.72 17.37
CA GLY A 25 0.41 -10.48 16.83
C GLY A 25 1.44 -10.47 17.93
N GLY A 26 2.69 -10.57 17.53
CA GLY A 26 3.81 -10.59 18.46
C GLY A 26 5.13 -10.45 17.75
N THR A 27 6.19 -10.42 18.57
CA THR A 27 7.58 -10.36 18.11
C THR A 27 8.39 -11.44 18.82
N PHE A 28 9.33 -12.01 18.12
CA PHE A 28 10.31 -12.93 18.69
C PHE A 28 11.65 -12.82 17.95
N GLN A 29 12.70 -13.40 18.53
CA GLN A 29 14.02 -13.45 17.94
C GLN A 29 14.31 -14.85 17.42
N LEU A 30 14.76 -14.97 16.18
CA LEU A 30 15.31 -16.20 15.64
C LEU A 30 16.84 -16.04 15.55
N GLY A 31 17.54 -16.40 16.63
CA GLY A 31 18.93 -16.00 16.81
C GLY A 31 19.07 -14.48 16.94
N LYS A 32 19.74 -13.84 15.97
CA LYS A 32 19.88 -12.37 15.89
C LYS A 32 18.84 -11.70 14.99
N ILE A 33 17.98 -12.48 14.35
CA ILE A 33 17.00 -12.02 13.38
C ILE A 33 15.70 -11.68 14.11
N PRO A 34 15.25 -10.40 14.14
CA PRO A 34 13.95 -10.05 14.69
C PRO A 34 12.84 -10.49 13.72
N VAL A 35 11.82 -11.12 14.27
CA VAL A 35 10.65 -11.56 13.53
C VAL A 35 9.40 -11.01 14.18
N GLN A 36 8.51 -10.41 13.38
CA GLN A 36 7.19 -9.94 13.79
C GLN A 36 6.14 -10.71 13.03
N TYR A 37 5.04 -11.03 13.67
CA TYR A 37 3.91 -11.67 13.02
C TYR A 37 2.59 -11.02 13.46
N ALA A 38 1.60 -11.08 12.59
CA ALA A 38 0.22 -10.74 12.89
C ALA A 38 -0.71 -11.67 12.11
N VAL A 39 -1.78 -12.11 12.77
CA VAL A 39 -2.87 -12.88 12.16
C VAL A 39 -4.17 -12.24 12.56
N SER A 40 -5.11 -12.10 11.64
CA SER A 40 -6.43 -11.56 11.93
C SER A 40 -7.54 -12.36 11.27
N VAL A 41 -8.71 -12.30 11.90
CA VAL A 41 -9.98 -12.84 11.40
C VAL A 41 -10.99 -11.72 11.50
N VAL A 42 -11.60 -11.36 10.37
CA VAL A 42 -12.56 -10.27 10.28
C VAL A 42 -13.81 -10.71 9.51
N ASN A 43 -14.88 -9.95 9.61
CA ASN A 43 -16.16 -10.29 8.96
C ASN A 43 -16.09 -10.35 7.43
N GLY A 44 -15.14 -9.68 6.78
CA GLY A 44 -15.05 -9.73 5.31
C GLY A 44 -16.03 -8.83 4.55
N ASN A 45 -16.98 -8.22 5.24
CA ASN A 45 -18.10 -7.46 4.64
C ASN A 45 -17.75 -6.03 4.23
N GLY A 46 -16.50 -5.62 4.39
CA GLY A 46 -16.04 -4.27 4.10
C GLY A 46 -15.92 -3.37 5.32
N LYS A 47 -15.59 -2.10 5.07
CA LYS A 47 -15.28 -1.12 6.10
C LYS A 47 -16.51 -0.79 6.95
N ASN A 48 -16.36 -0.83 8.28
CA ASN A 48 -17.36 -0.43 9.28
C ASN A 48 -18.69 -1.22 9.22
N GLN A 49 -18.71 -2.40 8.62
CA GLN A 49 -19.88 -3.25 8.64
C GLN A 49 -19.95 -4.07 9.93
N ILE A 50 -20.95 -3.79 10.75
CA ILE A 50 -21.16 -4.46 12.05
C ILE A 50 -21.78 -5.86 11.86
N ASN A 51 -22.72 -5.95 10.91
CA ASN A 51 -23.45 -7.19 10.66
C ASN A 51 -22.68 -8.06 9.64
N ASP A 52 -22.53 -9.32 9.98
CA ASP A 52 -22.07 -10.35 9.07
C ASP A 52 -23.29 -10.86 8.27
N ASN A 53 -23.39 -10.45 7.02
CA ASN A 53 -24.57 -10.70 6.20
C ASN A 53 -24.42 -11.90 5.25
N ASP A 54 -23.24 -12.52 5.17
CA ASP A 54 -22.95 -13.64 4.28
C ASP A 54 -22.21 -14.82 4.93
N ASN A 55 -21.96 -14.74 6.26
CA ASN A 55 -21.13 -15.69 7.03
C ASN A 55 -19.71 -15.89 6.43
N GLY A 56 -19.29 -15.01 5.54
CA GLY A 56 -17.96 -15.01 4.95
C GLY A 56 -16.94 -14.41 5.92
N LYS A 57 -15.91 -15.16 6.29
CA LYS A 57 -14.78 -14.63 7.08
C LYS A 57 -13.60 -14.36 6.18
N GLN A 58 -12.89 -13.28 6.51
CA GLN A 58 -11.63 -12.94 5.89
C GLN A 58 -10.51 -13.13 6.91
N TYR A 59 -9.51 -13.90 6.51
CA TYR A 59 -8.31 -14.17 7.30
C TYR A 59 -7.16 -13.42 6.68
N SER A 60 -6.32 -12.78 7.48
CA SER A 60 -5.10 -12.18 6.99
C SER A 60 -3.92 -12.53 7.89
N THR A 61 -2.75 -12.58 7.28
CA THR A 61 -1.48 -12.82 7.98
C THR A 61 -0.41 -11.90 7.44
N ARG A 62 0.47 -11.44 8.33
CA ARG A 62 1.68 -10.71 8.02
C ARG A 62 2.85 -11.30 8.80
N LEU A 63 3.96 -11.51 8.11
CA LEU A 63 5.24 -11.89 8.69
C LEU A 63 6.28 -10.85 8.26
N VAL A 64 7.05 -10.30 9.20
CA VAL A 64 8.15 -9.39 8.91
C VAL A 64 9.44 -9.98 9.51
N VAL A 65 10.47 -10.08 8.67
CA VAL A 65 11.77 -10.61 9.03
C VAL A 65 12.82 -9.53 8.84
N GLY A 66 13.57 -9.20 9.89
CA GLY A 66 14.69 -8.25 9.83
C GLY A 66 15.91 -8.90 9.19
N LEU A 67 16.13 -8.64 7.89
CA LEU A 67 17.24 -9.25 7.14
C LEU A 67 18.61 -8.63 7.51
N ALA A 68 18.65 -7.33 7.72
CA ALA A 68 19.84 -6.60 8.15
C ALA A 68 19.43 -5.51 9.15
N PRO A 69 19.35 -5.87 10.45
CA PRO A 69 18.84 -4.95 11.48
C PRO A 69 19.62 -3.65 11.61
N GLU A 70 20.92 -3.68 11.32
CA GLU A 70 21.81 -2.50 11.32
C GLU A 70 21.45 -1.45 10.25
N TYR A 71 20.78 -1.87 9.18
CA TYR A 71 20.27 -1.01 8.10
C TYR A 71 18.73 -0.94 8.09
N ASN A 72 18.08 -1.43 9.14
CA ASN A 72 16.61 -1.55 9.20
C ASN A 72 15.99 -2.23 7.95
N VAL A 73 16.74 -3.16 7.33
CA VAL A 73 16.24 -3.89 6.15
C VAL A 73 15.32 -5.00 6.61
N ASN A 74 14.05 -4.89 6.22
CA ASN A 74 13.01 -5.84 6.58
C ASN A 74 12.34 -6.40 5.33
N LEU A 75 12.03 -7.69 5.37
CA LEU A 75 11.20 -8.38 4.39
C LEU A 75 9.84 -8.67 5.01
N GLY A 76 8.78 -8.16 4.39
CA GLY A 76 7.40 -8.44 4.76
C GLY A 76 6.75 -9.43 3.80
N LEU A 77 6.04 -10.42 4.34
CA LEU A 77 5.20 -11.36 3.61
C LEU A 77 3.76 -11.21 4.09
N ASN A 78 2.83 -11.08 3.16
CA ASN A 78 1.42 -10.85 3.45
C ASN A 78 0.56 -11.91 2.76
N GLY A 79 -0.44 -12.43 3.45
CA GLY A 79 -1.42 -13.36 2.89
C GLY A 79 -2.83 -13.01 3.34
N GLY A 80 -3.79 -13.21 2.48
CA GLY A 80 -5.22 -13.05 2.77
C GLY A 80 -6.02 -14.16 2.12
N LEU A 81 -6.97 -14.70 2.86
CA LEU A 81 -7.96 -15.67 2.38
C LEU A 81 -9.34 -15.22 2.83
N GLY A 82 -10.33 -15.38 1.97
CA GLY A 82 -11.69 -15.01 2.30
C GLY A 82 -12.71 -15.81 1.53
N LYS A 83 -13.97 -15.54 1.83
CA LYS A 83 -15.10 -16.00 1.03
C LYS A 83 -15.96 -14.80 0.66
N VAL A 84 -16.42 -14.79 -0.57
CA VAL A 84 -17.42 -13.85 -1.06
C VAL A 84 -18.56 -14.70 -1.63
N PHE A 85 -19.74 -14.63 -1.00
CA PHE A 85 -20.80 -15.63 -1.12
C PHE A 85 -20.28 -17.03 -0.79
N SER A 86 -20.25 -17.95 -1.72
CA SER A 86 -19.68 -19.30 -1.53
C SER A 86 -18.29 -19.48 -2.16
N GLN A 87 -17.76 -18.46 -2.81
CA GLN A 87 -16.51 -18.54 -3.57
C GLN A 87 -15.30 -18.10 -2.73
N LYS A 88 -14.21 -18.83 -2.86
CA LYS A 88 -12.94 -18.49 -2.20
C LYS A 88 -12.22 -17.36 -2.94
N VAL A 89 -11.72 -16.39 -2.19
CA VAL A 89 -10.91 -15.27 -2.69
C VAL A 89 -9.59 -15.20 -1.92
N TYR A 90 -8.54 -14.66 -2.55
CA TYR A 90 -7.22 -14.58 -1.94
C TYR A 90 -6.52 -13.25 -2.22
N ALA A 91 -5.58 -12.90 -1.37
CA ALA A 91 -4.58 -11.86 -1.61
C ALA A 91 -3.21 -12.32 -1.12
N VAL A 92 -2.17 -11.90 -1.81
CA VAL A 92 -0.77 -12.12 -1.43
C VAL A 92 0.03 -10.86 -1.69
N GLY A 93 1.07 -10.65 -0.89
CA GLY A 93 1.96 -9.51 -1.06
C GLY A 93 3.32 -9.77 -0.44
N VAL A 94 4.31 -9.08 -0.98
CA VAL A 94 5.66 -9.03 -0.46
C VAL A 94 6.12 -7.58 -0.43
N ASP A 95 6.79 -7.20 0.64
CA ASP A 95 7.38 -5.86 0.77
C ASP A 95 8.81 -5.93 1.31
N ILE A 96 9.62 -4.96 0.89
CA ILE A 96 10.97 -4.74 1.43
C ILE A 96 11.04 -3.27 1.84
N THR A 97 11.51 -3.04 3.06
CA THR A 97 11.80 -1.71 3.57
C THR A 97 13.25 -1.65 4.02
N GLY A 98 13.88 -0.49 3.87
CA GLY A 98 15.23 -0.28 4.36
C GLY A 98 15.48 1.18 4.65
N ALA A 99 16.33 1.46 5.65
CA ALA A 99 16.79 2.80 6.00
C ALA A 99 18.29 2.77 6.25
N VAL A 100 19.03 3.52 5.45
CA VAL A 100 20.50 3.55 5.51
C VAL A 100 20.96 4.99 5.77
N LYS A 101 21.80 5.15 6.78
CA LYS A 101 22.56 6.38 6.98
C LYS A 101 23.80 6.31 6.10
N ILE A 102 23.86 7.14 5.06
CA ILE A 102 24.98 7.18 4.09
C ILE A 102 26.19 7.86 4.72
N ASP A 103 25.95 9.00 5.36
CA ASP A 103 26.97 9.74 6.12
C ASP A 103 26.33 10.55 7.27
N SER A 104 27.04 11.55 7.80
CA SER A 104 26.55 12.39 8.90
C SER A 104 25.31 13.23 8.54
N HIS A 105 25.07 13.50 7.27
CA HIS A 105 24.01 14.39 6.78
C HIS A 105 22.98 13.68 5.89
N TRP A 106 23.38 12.61 5.20
CA TRP A 106 22.53 11.91 4.24
C TRP A 106 21.93 10.64 4.82
N ASN A 107 20.61 10.56 4.75
CA ASN A 107 19.84 9.36 5.07
C ASN A 107 19.03 8.97 3.83
N MET A 108 18.97 7.68 3.55
CA MET A 108 18.18 7.11 2.47
C MET A 108 17.20 6.08 3.03
N ASP A 109 15.94 6.25 2.69
CA ASP A 109 14.89 5.27 2.96
C ASP A 109 14.38 4.69 1.63
N MET A 110 14.02 3.43 1.65
CA MET A 110 13.48 2.74 0.48
C MET A 110 12.34 1.81 0.88
N GLN A 111 11.27 1.85 0.10
CA GLN A 111 10.14 0.93 0.24
C GLN A 111 9.78 0.37 -1.13
N ILE A 112 9.59 -0.94 -1.17
CA ILE A 112 9.13 -1.67 -2.36
C ILE A 112 8.01 -2.58 -1.89
N GLU A 113 6.90 -2.62 -2.60
CA GLU A 113 5.82 -3.57 -2.34
C GLU A 113 5.27 -4.09 -3.67
N ALA A 114 5.01 -5.40 -3.72
CA ALA A 114 4.26 -6.03 -4.78
C ALA A 114 3.13 -6.86 -4.17
N LYS A 115 1.93 -6.71 -4.71
CA LYS A 115 0.75 -7.44 -4.22
C LYS A 115 -0.22 -7.80 -5.34
N GLN A 116 -0.95 -8.87 -5.11
CA GLN A 116 -1.98 -9.39 -6.00
C GLN A 116 -3.12 -9.95 -5.17
N GLY A 117 -4.33 -9.86 -5.70
CA GLY A 117 -5.49 -10.47 -5.04
C GLY A 117 -6.71 -10.49 -5.94
N THR A 118 -7.76 -11.14 -5.48
CA THR A 118 -9.05 -11.16 -6.17
C THR A 118 -9.75 -9.81 -6.04
N ASN A 119 -10.18 -9.25 -7.16
CA ASN A 119 -11.04 -8.06 -7.21
C ASN A 119 -12.51 -8.49 -7.08
N HIS A 120 -12.91 -8.89 -5.89
CA HIS A 120 -14.25 -9.41 -5.69
C HIS A 120 -15.34 -8.33 -5.71
N ILE A 121 -15.01 -7.07 -5.54
CA ILE A 121 -15.95 -5.96 -5.72
C ILE A 121 -16.33 -5.83 -7.21
N LEU A 122 -15.34 -5.87 -8.11
CA LEU A 122 -15.63 -5.89 -9.55
C LEU A 122 -16.46 -7.12 -9.92
N TYR A 123 -16.08 -8.31 -9.45
CA TYR A 123 -16.84 -9.54 -9.67
C TYR A 123 -18.31 -9.39 -9.26
N ASN A 124 -18.58 -8.81 -8.09
CA ASN A 124 -19.91 -8.63 -7.56
C ASN A 124 -20.73 -7.54 -8.27
N SER A 125 -20.06 -6.57 -8.87
CA SER A 125 -20.73 -5.48 -9.61
C SER A 125 -21.22 -5.90 -11.00
N LEU A 126 -20.70 -7.00 -11.54
CA LEU A 126 -21.08 -7.51 -12.86
C LEU A 126 -22.34 -8.37 -12.78
N THR A 127 -23.18 -8.29 -13.81
CA THR A 127 -24.35 -9.15 -13.94
C THR A 127 -23.96 -10.60 -14.22
N SER A 128 -24.81 -11.55 -13.85
CA SER A 128 -24.55 -12.98 -14.03
C SER A 128 -24.36 -13.40 -15.49
N THR A 129 -24.82 -12.58 -16.43
CA THR A 129 -24.70 -12.84 -17.86
C THR A 129 -23.34 -12.52 -18.44
N ILE A 130 -22.57 -11.62 -17.79
CA ILE A 130 -21.27 -11.14 -18.29
C ILE A 130 -20.09 -11.53 -17.39
N ARG A 131 -20.35 -11.92 -16.14
CA ARG A 131 -19.29 -12.37 -15.24
C ARG A 131 -18.95 -13.84 -15.45
N THR A 132 -17.68 -14.18 -15.27
CA THR A 132 -17.24 -15.58 -15.22
C THR A 132 -17.75 -16.28 -13.96
N THR A 133 -17.63 -17.60 -13.89
CA THR A 133 -18.06 -18.38 -12.71
C THR A 133 -17.08 -18.28 -11.56
N ASP A 134 -15.79 -18.01 -11.84
CA ASP A 134 -14.73 -17.91 -10.81
C ASP A 134 -14.36 -16.44 -10.53
N PRO A 135 -14.52 -15.95 -9.28
CA PRO A 135 -14.08 -14.62 -8.90
C PRO A 135 -12.57 -14.41 -9.08
N ASN A 136 -11.77 -15.47 -9.08
CA ASN A 136 -10.32 -15.40 -9.26
C ASN A 136 -9.89 -15.16 -10.73
N ASP A 137 -10.83 -15.07 -11.66
CA ASP A 137 -10.57 -14.52 -12.99
C ASP A 137 -10.37 -12.99 -12.94
N TYR A 138 -10.93 -12.34 -11.92
CA TYR A 138 -10.85 -10.89 -11.70
C TYR A 138 -9.74 -10.58 -10.71
N LEU A 139 -8.52 -10.46 -11.22
CA LEU A 139 -7.34 -10.24 -10.38
C LEU A 139 -6.84 -8.80 -10.50
N ILE A 140 -6.59 -8.20 -9.34
CA ILE A 140 -5.86 -6.93 -9.20
C ILE A 140 -4.38 -7.22 -8.91
N ARG A 141 -3.50 -6.44 -9.51
CA ARG A 141 -2.06 -6.42 -9.25
C ARG A 141 -1.59 -5.01 -9.01
N GLY A 142 -0.71 -4.87 -8.04
CA GLY A 142 -0.09 -3.61 -7.73
C GLY A 142 1.38 -3.77 -7.34
N ILE A 143 2.20 -2.81 -7.76
CA ILE A 143 3.61 -2.68 -7.36
C ILE A 143 3.87 -1.22 -7.08
N TYR A 144 4.59 -0.89 -6.01
CA TYR A 144 5.17 0.43 -5.85
C TYR A 144 6.63 0.38 -5.41
N PHE A 145 7.33 1.46 -5.73
CA PHE A 145 8.70 1.73 -5.35
C PHE A 145 8.79 3.18 -4.86
N LEU A 146 9.29 3.38 -3.64
CA LEU A 146 9.41 4.68 -3.01
C LEU A 146 10.82 4.84 -2.42
N PRO A 147 11.78 5.39 -3.16
CA PRO A 147 13.02 5.91 -2.59
C PRO A 147 12.78 7.29 -2.00
N SER A 148 13.43 7.57 -0.88
CA SER A 148 13.46 8.88 -0.23
C SER A 148 14.89 9.20 0.21
N LEU A 149 15.38 10.37 -0.14
CA LEU A 149 16.69 10.88 0.21
C LEU A 149 16.51 12.12 1.08
N ARG A 150 17.07 12.10 2.29
CA ARG A 150 16.96 13.16 3.26
C ARG A 150 18.34 13.72 3.59
N TYR A 151 18.49 15.04 3.47
CA TYR A 151 19.68 15.78 3.80
C TYR A 151 19.48 16.61 5.06
N GLU A 152 20.26 16.36 6.11
CA GLU A 152 20.24 17.08 7.37
C GLU A 152 21.07 18.35 7.28
N ILE A 153 20.39 19.50 7.31
CA ILE A 153 21.03 20.84 7.29
C ILE A 153 21.39 21.26 8.71
N ASN A 154 20.56 20.91 9.69
CA ASN A 154 20.67 21.28 11.10
C ASN A 154 20.78 22.80 11.32
N HIS A 155 20.09 23.58 10.48
CA HIS A 155 20.03 25.02 10.64
C HIS A 155 18.82 25.40 11.53
N HIS A 156 18.95 26.51 12.23
CA HIS A 156 17.95 26.99 13.21
C HIS A 156 16.50 27.11 12.65
N HIS A 157 16.31 27.40 11.37
CA HIS A 157 14.99 27.49 10.73
C HIS A 157 14.65 26.33 9.78
N LEU A 158 15.63 25.50 9.42
CA LEU A 158 15.46 24.41 8.49
C LEU A 158 16.33 23.24 8.93
N ASN A 159 15.68 22.18 9.39
CA ASN A 159 16.35 21.01 9.92
C ASN A 159 16.84 20.06 8.82
N ALA A 160 16.00 19.79 7.83
CA ALA A 160 16.35 18.90 6.72
C ALA A 160 15.55 19.21 5.45
N LEU A 161 16.13 18.78 4.33
CA LEU A 161 15.45 18.66 3.04
C LEU A 161 15.21 17.17 2.73
N GLU A 162 14.07 16.85 2.14
CA GLU A 162 13.75 15.50 1.71
C GLU A 162 13.32 15.53 0.25
N PHE A 163 13.89 14.64 -0.55
CA PHE A 163 13.43 14.36 -1.89
C PHE A 163 12.96 12.91 -1.96
N SER A 164 11.74 12.69 -2.40
CA SER A 164 11.19 11.35 -2.64
C SER A 164 10.51 11.29 -3.99
N CYS A 165 10.51 10.10 -4.59
CA CYS A 165 9.81 9.88 -5.85
C CYS A 165 9.14 8.52 -5.83
N ARG A 166 7.80 8.48 -5.77
CA ARG A 166 7.07 7.23 -5.80
C ARG A 166 6.65 6.88 -7.21
N TYR A 167 6.98 5.66 -7.62
CA TYR A 167 6.43 5.03 -8.79
C TYR A 167 5.44 3.95 -8.38
N GLU A 168 4.26 3.94 -8.99
CA GLU A 168 3.22 2.94 -8.77
C GLU A 168 2.72 2.38 -10.10
N TYR A 169 2.52 1.08 -10.11
CA TYR A 169 1.81 0.37 -11.15
C TYR A 169 0.59 -0.31 -10.52
N LEU A 170 -0.60 -0.09 -11.06
CA LEU A 170 -1.84 -0.71 -10.61
C LEU A 170 -2.67 -1.16 -11.80
N ASP A 171 -3.01 -2.45 -11.85
CA ASP A 171 -3.96 -3.00 -12.80
C ASP A 171 -5.09 -3.70 -12.03
N SER A 172 -6.28 -3.14 -12.11
CA SER A 172 -7.46 -3.61 -11.36
C SER A 172 -8.10 -4.86 -11.93
N ASN A 173 -7.74 -5.26 -13.15
CA ASN A 173 -8.26 -6.47 -13.81
C ASN A 173 -7.28 -6.99 -14.87
N PHE A 174 -6.06 -7.32 -14.45
CA PHE A 174 -4.97 -7.61 -15.37
C PHE A 174 -5.17 -8.88 -16.19
N ARG A 175 -6.01 -9.80 -15.75
CA ARG A 175 -6.21 -11.09 -16.39
C ARG A 175 -7.22 -11.04 -17.54
N LEU A 176 -8.35 -10.37 -17.36
CA LEU A 176 -9.43 -10.31 -18.35
C LEU A 176 -9.42 -9.03 -19.18
N ASN A 177 -9.26 -7.89 -18.56
CA ASN A 177 -9.32 -6.59 -19.21
C ASN A 177 -8.28 -5.64 -18.61
N SER A 178 -7.04 -5.84 -19.00
CA SER A 178 -5.90 -5.06 -18.51
C SER A 178 -5.93 -3.62 -19.01
N ASN A 179 -5.98 -2.68 -18.07
CA ASN A 179 -5.78 -1.26 -18.30
C ASN A 179 -4.96 -0.65 -17.15
N PRO A 180 -3.66 -0.95 -17.09
CA PRO A 180 -2.83 -0.50 -15.99
C PRO A 180 -2.72 1.02 -15.93
N ARG A 181 -2.81 1.53 -14.69
CA ARG A 181 -2.41 2.88 -14.33
C ARG A 181 -0.96 2.85 -13.85
N GLN A 182 -0.15 3.74 -14.37
CA GLN A 182 1.17 4.06 -13.87
C GLN A 182 1.12 5.45 -13.24
N THR A 183 1.63 5.58 -12.02
CA THR A 183 1.63 6.85 -11.30
C THR A 183 3.05 7.19 -10.91
N LEU A 184 3.52 8.38 -11.26
CA LEU A 184 4.78 8.94 -10.79
C LEU A 184 4.49 10.13 -9.88
N THR A 185 5.09 10.12 -8.67
CA THR A 185 4.85 11.18 -7.67
C THR A 185 6.18 11.65 -7.08
N PRO A 186 6.88 12.59 -7.76
CA PRO A 186 8.00 13.30 -7.14
C PRO A 186 7.51 14.25 -6.04
N MET A 187 8.25 14.33 -4.94
CA MET A 187 7.93 15.20 -3.81
C MET A 187 9.21 15.82 -3.24
N LEU A 188 9.11 17.09 -2.83
CA LEU A 188 10.13 17.81 -2.11
C LEU A 188 9.59 18.20 -0.73
N GLY A 189 10.31 17.85 0.32
CA GLY A 189 9.97 18.12 1.71
C GLY A 189 10.95 19.09 2.36
N PHE A 190 10.41 19.97 3.19
CA PHE A 190 11.17 20.91 4.04
C PHE A 190 10.78 20.61 5.49
N GLU A 191 11.74 20.18 6.29
CA GLU A 191 11.53 19.87 7.70
C GLU A 191 12.06 21.01 8.55
N PHE A 192 11.21 21.61 9.36
CA PHE A 192 11.55 22.75 10.21
C PHE A 192 11.86 22.34 11.65
N LEU A 193 11.22 21.29 12.14
CA LEU A 193 11.47 20.74 13.47
C LEU A 193 11.94 19.30 13.36
N LYS A 194 12.90 18.93 14.24
CA LYS A 194 13.46 17.57 14.29
C LYS A 194 12.36 16.50 14.44
N ASN A 195 12.68 15.31 13.99
CA ASN A 195 11.79 14.14 14.08
C ASN A 195 10.43 14.36 13.40
N TYR A 196 10.42 15.05 12.27
CA TYR A 196 9.19 15.37 11.52
C TYR A 196 8.15 16.16 12.33
N GLY A 197 8.60 16.93 13.32
CA GLY A 197 7.72 17.70 14.19
C GLY A 197 6.91 18.77 13.45
N ALA A 198 7.53 19.45 12.47
CA ALA A 198 6.82 20.33 11.53
C ALA A 198 7.50 20.24 10.17
N ARG A 199 6.71 19.97 9.14
CA ARG A 199 7.21 19.92 7.76
C ARG A 199 6.18 20.39 6.74
N PHE A 200 6.73 20.85 5.64
CA PHE A 200 6.02 21.29 4.44
C PHE A 200 6.46 20.41 3.27
N GLN A 201 5.52 20.00 2.42
CA GLN A 201 5.83 19.17 1.27
C GLN A 201 5.09 19.67 0.04
N LEU A 202 5.81 19.64 -1.08
CA LEU A 202 5.32 19.94 -2.42
C LEU A 202 5.52 18.70 -3.29
N GLY A 203 4.56 18.38 -4.10
CA GLY A 203 4.67 17.25 -5.02
C GLY A 203 3.71 17.39 -6.20
N MET A 204 3.91 16.50 -7.15
CA MET A 204 3.03 16.36 -8.31
C MET A 204 2.79 14.87 -8.56
N GLN A 205 1.53 14.46 -8.56
CA GLN A 205 1.14 13.13 -8.99
C GLN A 205 0.77 13.17 -10.47
N MET A 206 1.36 12.28 -11.24
CA MET A 206 1.12 12.13 -12.68
C MET A 206 0.61 10.73 -12.96
N ASP A 207 -0.64 10.62 -13.40
CA ASP A 207 -1.29 9.35 -13.72
C ASP A 207 -1.31 9.11 -15.22
N TYR A 208 -0.87 7.91 -15.63
CA TYR A 208 -0.85 7.46 -17.01
C TYR A 208 -1.60 6.13 -17.13
N TYR A 209 -2.62 6.10 -17.98
CA TYR A 209 -3.36 4.89 -18.33
C TYR A 209 -2.94 4.37 -19.70
N LYS A 210 -2.84 3.05 -19.82
CA LYS A 210 -2.56 2.41 -21.12
C LYS A 210 -3.63 2.73 -22.16
N LYS A 211 -4.89 2.76 -21.72
CA LYS A 211 -6.03 3.18 -22.55
C LYS A 211 -6.82 4.24 -21.77
N GLN A 212 -7.06 5.37 -22.37
CA GLN A 212 -7.95 6.38 -21.82
C GLN A 212 -9.39 6.04 -22.21
N ILE A 213 -10.26 5.94 -21.22
CA ILE A 213 -11.68 5.61 -21.43
C ILE A 213 -12.50 6.84 -21.09
N GLU A 214 -13.14 7.41 -22.11
CA GLU A 214 -13.98 8.60 -21.96
C GLU A 214 -15.11 8.37 -20.95
N ASN A 215 -15.51 9.43 -20.27
CA ASN A 215 -16.55 9.43 -19.24
C ASN A 215 -16.30 8.48 -18.05
N THR A 216 -15.04 8.11 -17.81
CA THR A 216 -14.59 7.33 -16.64
C THR A 216 -13.43 8.05 -15.96
N ASN A 217 -13.00 7.53 -14.79
CA ASN A 217 -11.78 8.02 -14.12
C ASN A 217 -10.47 7.41 -14.69
N GLN A 218 -10.57 6.69 -15.80
CA GLN A 218 -9.42 6.01 -16.44
C GLN A 218 -8.84 6.90 -17.56
N TYR A 219 -8.27 8.02 -17.16
CA TYR A 219 -7.59 8.95 -18.06
C TYR A 219 -6.35 9.54 -17.38
N ASN A 220 -5.42 10.03 -18.19
CA ASN A 220 -4.22 10.69 -17.69
C ASN A 220 -4.59 11.94 -16.93
N ASN A 221 -4.04 12.09 -15.73
CA ASN A 221 -4.34 13.21 -14.85
C ASN A 221 -3.08 13.65 -14.09
N ASN A 222 -3.03 14.94 -13.79
CA ASN A 222 -1.97 15.54 -12.98
C ASN A 222 -2.60 16.22 -11.76
N LEU A 223 -2.06 15.94 -10.59
CA LEU A 223 -2.49 16.54 -9.33
C LEU A 223 -1.30 17.20 -8.64
N PHE A 224 -1.39 18.48 -8.36
CA PHE A 224 -0.44 19.15 -7.47
C PHE A 224 -0.78 18.86 -6.02
N ILE A 225 0.23 18.49 -5.24
CA ILE A 225 0.12 18.14 -3.84
C ILE A 225 0.85 19.18 -3.02
N PHE A 226 0.12 19.75 -2.08
CA PHE A 226 0.62 20.65 -1.06
C PHE A 226 0.21 20.11 0.30
N GLN A 227 1.19 19.83 1.17
CA GLN A 227 0.92 19.29 2.49
C GLN A 227 1.71 20.00 3.56
N ILE A 228 1.02 20.33 4.65
CA ILE A 228 1.62 20.76 5.91
C ILE A 228 1.36 19.66 6.93
N GLN A 229 2.40 19.25 7.63
CA GLN A 229 2.29 18.32 8.74
C GLN A 229 2.89 18.96 9.98
N SER A 230 2.16 18.84 11.09
CA SER A 230 2.63 19.20 12.42
C SER A 230 2.36 18.04 13.37
N ARG A 231 3.29 17.75 14.26
CA ARG A 231 3.20 16.71 15.27
C ARG A 231 3.43 17.36 16.65
N PHE A 232 2.45 17.23 17.53
CA PHE A 232 2.50 17.72 18.89
C PHE A 232 2.76 16.58 19.88
#